data_748af7b2e0b9b605ed82a99c4174cae9
#
_entry.id   748af7b2e0b9b605ed82a99c4174cae9
#
_cell.length_a   1.000
_cell.length_b   1.000
_cell.length_c   1.000
_cell.angle_alpha   90.00
_cell.angle_beta   90.00
_cell.angle_gamma   90.00
#
_symmetry.space_group_name_H-M   'P 1'
#
loop_
_entity.id
_entity.type
_entity.pdbx_description
1 polymer ?
#
loop_
_entity_poly.entity_id
_entity_poly.type
_entity_poly.pdbx_seq_one_letter_code
_entity_poly.pdbx_strand_id
1 'polypeptide(L)'
;MFHIAIKFKYLIAAVIFTVGFVVLQVILTQHAQAAGTAPNAASLENGFLQMYNMEFAAAHKTFEQWEAAHPDDPLGAVANAAAYLFAEFDRMHILEFDLLAESRRMKDFDKLLPDPTTRIAFEGELEKADGLAAKILAQSAEDTNALFARILADGLRGNYAALVEKRKLEALNFLKSSRTIAEKLIAIDPAYHDAYLAIGIENYVLGLRSAPTRWMLRLTGAQTSKDKGIANLEITAEKGRYLAPFARLLLVIAYLRDHDTNAAKKILTDLVRDFPRNHLYQVELERLRS
;
A
#
# COMPACT_ATOMS: atom_id res chain seq x y z
N MET A 1 56.32 -35.84 -18.06
CA MET A 1 55.29 -35.57 -17.04
C MET A 1 54.95 -34.07 -16.89
N PHE A 2 55.83 -33.15 -17.15
CA PHE A 2 55.59 -31.70 -16.99
C PHE A 2 54.67 -31.06 -18.03
N HIS A 3 54.55 -31.61 -19.24
CA HIS A 3 53.75 -31.01 -20.33
C HIS A 3 52.25 -31.26 -20.20
N ILE A 4 51.81 -32.30 -19.46
CA ILE A 4 50.40 -32.62 -19.27
C ILE A 4 49.79 -31.75 -18.17
N ALA A 5 50.57 -31.39 -17.13
CA ALA A 5 50.11 -30.57 -16.03
C ALA A 5 49.80 -29.10 -16.44
N ILE A 6 50.55 -28.58 -17.43
CA ILE A 6 50.38 -27.22 -17.95
C ILE A 6 49.08 -27.13 -18.77
N LYS A 7 48.78 -28.12 -19.63
CA LYS A 7 47.53 -28.12 -20.41
C LYS A 7 46.27 -28.23 -19.54
N PHE A 8 46.35 -28.92 -18.41
CA PHE A 8 45.23 -29.06 -17.48
C PHE A 8 44.92 -27.77 -16.71
N LYS A 9 45.96 -27.00 -16.34
CA LYS A 9 45.78 -25.66 -15.70
C LYS A 9 45.11 -24.66 -16.63
N TYR A 10 45.42 -24.64 -17.90
CA TYR A 10 44.78 -23.73 -18.87
C TYR A 10 43.36 -24.17 -19.22
N LEU A 11 43.06 -25.45 -19.18
CA LEU A 11 41.70 -25.96 -19.39
C LEU A 11 40.75 -25.58 -18.23
N ILE A 12 41.22 -25.68 -16.98
CA ILE A 12 40.46 -25.25 -15.80
C ILE A 12 40.28 -23.72 -15.78
N ALA A 13 41.31 -22.96 -16.12
CA ALA A 13 41.22 -21.50 -16.21
C ALA A 13 40.23 -21.05 -17.31
N ALA A 14 40.20 -21.72 -18.46
CA ALA A 14 39.24 -21.43 -19.54
C ALA A 14 37.79 -21.77 -19.14
N VAL A 15 37.56 -22.86 -18.44
CA VAL A 15 36.22 -23.26 -17.95
C VAL A 15 35.73 -22.30 -16.88
N ILE A 16 36.57 -21.85 -15.94
CA ILE A 16 36.23 -20.86 -14.92
C ILE A 16 35.91 -19.50 -15.56
N PHE A 17 36.68 -19.11 -16.59
CA PHE A 17 36.47 -17.83 -17.28
C PHE A 17 35.15 -17.84 -18.11
N THR A 18 34.82 -18.95 -18.79
CA THR A 18 33.58 -19.07 -19.54
C THR A 18 32.35 -19.18 -18.63
N VAL A 19 32.41 -19.88 -17.50
CA VAL A 19 31.33 -19.95 -16.52
C VAL A 19 31.14 -18.59 -15.84
N GLY A 20 32.23 -17.91 -15.45
CA GLY A 20 32.16 -16.55 -14.89
C GLY A 20 31.56 -15.53 -15.86
N PHE A 21 31.90 -15.62 -17.16
CA PHE A 21 31.36 -14.72 -18.19
C PHE A 21 29.88 -14.98 -18.48
N VAL A 22 29.43 -16.24 -18.48
CA VAL A 22 28.01 -16.61 -18.65
C VAL A 22 27.19 -16.18 -17.43
N VAL A 23 27.70 -16.37 -16.20
CA VAL A 23 27.03 -15.90 -14.97
C VAL A 23 26.96 -14.39 -14.94
N LEU A 24 28.02 -13.68 -15.34
CA LEU A 24 28.02 -12.21 -15.44
C LEU A 24 27.03 -11.72 -16.51
N GLN A 25 26.93 -12.39 -17.66
CA GLN A 25 25.92 -12.05 -18.69
C GLN A 25 24.48 -12.31 -18.19
N VAL A 26 24.24 -13.39 -17.47
CA VAL A 26 22.92 -13.68 -16.89
C VAL A 26 22.56 -12.65 -15.82
N ILE A 27 23.50 -12.24 -14.99
CA ILE A 27 23.28 -11.18 -13.99
C ILE A 27 23.05 -9.83 -14.69
N LEU A 28 23.80 -9.49 -15.73
CA LEU A 28 23.64 -8.24 -16.48
C LEU A 28 22.33 -8.22 -17.26
N THR A 29 21.88 -9.36 -17.83
CA THR A 29 20.57 -9.43 -18.50
C THR A 29 19.41 -9.36 -17.52
N GLN A 30 19.53 -9.94 -16.32
CA GLN A 30 18.49 -9.77 -15.30
C GLN A 30 18.43 -8.33 -14.76
N HIS A 31 19.56 -7.65 -14.59
CA HIS A 31 19.59 -6.24 -14.21
C HIS A 31 19.17 -5.31 -15.36
N ALA A 32 19.44 -5.66 -16.61
CA ALA A 32 18.98 -4.90 -17.78
C ALA A 32 17.46 -5.08 -18.01
N GLN A 33 16.87 -6.24 -17.66
CA GLN A 33 15.41 -6.42 -17.67
C GLN A 33 14.73 -5.71 -16.50
N ALA A 34 15.40 -5.53 -15.36
CA ALA A 34 14.90 -4.71 -14.25
C ALA A 34 15.06 -3.19 -14.49
N ALA A 35 15.97 -2.78 -15.40
CA ALA A 35 16.24 -1.36 -15.70
C ALA A 35 15.56 -0.84 -16.98
N GLY A 36 14.69 -1.59 -17.61
CA GLY A 36 14.31 -1.30 -18.98
C GLY A 36 12.85 -1.45 -19.43
N THR A 37 11.87 -1.31 -18.54
CA THR A 37 10.55 -0.85 -18.99
C THR A 37 10.24 0.41 -18.22
N ALA A 38 10.28 1.56 -18.93
CA ALA A 38 9.46 2.69 -18.50
C ALA A 38 8.08 2.11 -18.16
N PRO A 39 7.48 2.40 -16.98
CA PRO A 39 6.19 1.84 -16.62
C PRO A 39 5.28 2.06 -17.82
N ASN A 40 4.70 0.98 -18.34
CA ASN A 40 3.75 1.06 -19.44
C ASN A 40 2.75 2.13 -19.01
N ALA A 41 2.49 3.14 -19.85
CA ALA A 41 1.74 4.34 -19.44
C ALA A 41 0.38 4.00 -18.77
N ALA A 42 -0.12 2.80 -19.00
CA ALA A 42 -1.36 2.26 -18.46
C ALA A 42 -1.12 1.12 -17.44
N SER A 43 -0.03 1.11 -16.65
CA SER A 43 0.14 0.11 -15.59
C SER A 43 -0.52 0.56 -14.29
N LEU A 44 -0.99 -0.41 -13.48
CA LEU A 44 -1.54 -0.11 -12.14
C LEU A 44 -0.51 0.62 -11.27
N GLU A 45 0.76 0.22 -11.33
CA GLU A 45 1.85 0.87 -10.58
C GLU A 45 1.97 2.36 -10.94
N ASN A 46 1.88 2.68 -12.23
CA ASN A 46 1.94 4.07 -12.68
C ASN A 46 0.75 4.89 -12.15
N GLY A 47 -0.46 4.32 -12.16
CA GLY A 47 -1.65 4.94 -11.57
C GLY A 47 -1.49 5.21 -10.08
N PHE A 48 -0.95 4.24 -9.31
CA PHE A 48 -0.64 4.43 -7.89
C PHE A 48 0.43 5.50 -7.67
N LEU A 49 1.50 5.53 -8.48
CA LEU A 49 2.53 6.59 -8.38
C LEU A 49 1.95 7.97 -8.63
N GLN A 50 1.07 8.12 -9.63
CA GLN A 50 0.34 9.36 -9.90
C GLN A 50 -0.55 9.75 -8.74
N MET A 51 -1.31 8.81 -8.17
CA MET A 51 -2.16 9.05 -7.00
C MET A 51 -1.33 9.53 -5.79
N TYR A 52 -0.20 8.89 -5.49
CA TYR A 52 0.68 9.33 -4.39
C TYR A 52 1.38 10.66 -4.65
N ASN A 53 1.53 11.08 -5.91
CA ASN A 53 1.94 12.43 -6.28
C ASN A 53 0.78 13.45 -6.28
N MET A 54 -0.43 13.06 -5.85
CA MET A 54 -1.65 13.89 -5.87
C MET A 54 -2.09 14.30 -7.29
N GLU A 55 -1.68 13.52 -8.30
CA GLU A 55 -2.06 13.71 -9.70
C GLU A 55 -3.34 12.89 -10.00
N PHE A 56 -4.41 13.14 -9.26
CA PHE A 56 -5.62 12.30 -9.25
C PHE A 56 -6.26 12.16 -10.62
N ALA A 57 -6.33 13.24 -11.43
CA ALA A 57 -6.87 13.16 -12.78
C ALA A 57 -6.05 12.25 -13.71
N ALA A 58 -4.73 12.24 -13.56
CA ALA A 58 -3.85 11.34 -14.30
C ALA A 58 -3.99 9.89 -13.82
N ALA A 59 -4.11 9.69 -12.50
CA ALA A 59 -4.34 8.37 -11.89
C ALA A 59 -5.66 7.76 -12.41
N HIS A 60 -6.78 8.50 -12.37
CA HIS A 60 -8.06 8.06 -12.91
C HIS A 60 -7.94 7.60 -14.36
N LYS A 61 -7.35 8.45 -15.23
CA LYS A 61 -7.15 8.09 -16.63
C LYS A 61 -6.33 6.81 -16.81
N THR A 62 -5.30 6.61 -15.99
CA THR A 62 -4.46 5.41 -16.04
C THR A 62 -5.23 4.18 -15.59
N PHE A 63 -6.02 4.27 -14.51
CA PHE A 63 -6.85 3.17 -14.02
C PHE A 63 -7.98 2.81 -14.99
N GLU A 64 -8.66 3.80 -15.58
CA GLU A 64 -9.68 3.59 -16.62
C GLU A 64 -9.10 2.89 -17.87
N GLN A 65 -7.88 3.26 -18.29
CA GLN A 65 -7.18 2.58 -19.37
C GLN A 65 -6.82 1.13 -19.01
N TRP A 66 -6.44 0.88 -17.75
CA TRP A 66 -6.21 -0.48 -17.27
C TRP A 66 -7.48 -1.30 -17.31
N GLU A 67 -8.58 -0.78 -16.79
CA GLU A 67 -9.89 -1.44 -16.77
C GLU A 67 -10.39 -1.77 -18.19
N ALA A 68 -10.21 -0.85 -19.13
CA ALA A 68 -10.56 -1.09 -20.54
C ALA A 68 -9.74 -2.21 -21.18
N ALA A 69 -8.46 -2.34 -20.80
CA ALA A 69 -7.57 -3.38 -21.29
C ALA A 69 -7.73 -4.73 -20.55
N HIS A 70 -8.22 -4.69 -19.30
CA HIS A 70 -8.37 -5.85 -18.42
C HIS A 70 -9.76 -5.85 -17.74
N PRO A 71 -10.85 -6.04 -18.52
CA PRO A 71 -12.22 -5.85 -18.04
C PRO A 71 -12.67 -6.85 -16.96
N ASP A 72 -11.97 -7.96 -16.83
CA ASP A 72 -12.23 -8.98 -15.80
C ASP A 72 -11.31 -8.84 -14.56
N ASP A 73 -10.39 -7.86 -14.53
CA ASP A 73 -9.48 -7.64 -13.40
C ASP A 73 -10.10 -6.67 -12.36
N PRO A 74 -10.39 -7.11 -11.12
CA PRO A 74 -10.98 -6.24 -10.10
C PRO A 74 -10.02 -5.14 -9.59
N LEU A 75 -8.70 -5.27 -9.83
CA LEU A 75 -7.73 -4.30 -9.32
C LEU A 75 -7.83 -2.93 -9.99
N GLY A 76 -8.21 -2.86 -11.27
CA GLY A 76 -8.43 -1.59 -11.94
C GLY A 76 -9.48 -0.74 -11.22
N ALA A 77 -10.68 -1.32 -11.04
CA ALA A 77 -11.80 -0.65 -10.40
C ALA A 77 -11.49 -0.26 -8.94
N VAL A 78 -10.90 -1.15 -8.13
CA VAL A 78 -10.57 -0.80 -6.74
C VAL A 78 -9.45 0.24 -6.65
N ALA A 79 -8.51 0.27 -7.58
CA ALA A 79 -7.48 1.31 -7.64
C ALA A 79 -8.09 2.66 -8.03
N ASN A 80 -9.06 2.67 -8.97
CA ASN A 80 -9.80 3.86 -9.35
C ASN A 80 -10.64 4.40 -8.17
N ALA A 81 -11.28 3.51 -7.40
CA ALA A 81 -11.95 3.87 -6.14
C ALA A 81 -10.97 4.51 -5.13
N ALA A 82 -9.75 3.98 -5.02
CA ALA A 82 -8.73 4.59 -4.16
C ALA A 82 -8.40 6.02 -4.59
N ALA A 83 -8.28 6.31 -5.88
CA ALA A 83 -8.02 7.66 -6.38
C ALA A 83 -9.16 8.63 -6.04
N TYR A 84 -10.44 8.21 -6.16
CA TYR A 84 -11.59 9.02 -5.70
C TYR A 84 -11.53 9.31 -4.21
N LEU A 85 -11.22 8.31 -3.39
CA LEU A 85 -11.13 8.49 -1.94
C LEU A 85 -10.00 9.43 -1.55
N PHE A 86 -8.82 9.30 -2.14
CA PHE A 86 -7.68 10.16 -1.83
C PHE A 86 -7.88 11.58 -2.33
N ALA A 87 -8.53 11.78 -3.48
CA ALA A 87 -8.94 13.10 -3.96
C ALA A 87 -9.93 13.77 -3.00
N GLU A 88 -10.89 13.01 -2.47
CA GLU A 88 -11.85 13.52 -1.48
C GLU A 88 -11.17 13.85 -0.15
N PHE A 89 -10.21 13.02 0.29
CA PHE A 89 -9.41 13.30 1.48
C PHE A 89 -8.60 14.59 1.33
N ASP A 90 -8.00 14.82 0.15
CA ASP A 90 -7.29 16.06 -0.15
C ASP A 90 -8.23 17.25 -0.13
N ARG A 91 -9.36 17.19 -0.83
CA ARG A 91 -10.39 18.24 -0.83
C ARG A 91 -10.89 18.59 0.59
N MET A 92 -11.03 17.57 1.45
CA MET A 92 -11.49 17.72 2.84
C MET A 92 -10.34 18.01 3.81
N HIS A 93 -9.11 18.18 3.33
CA HIS A 93 -7.90 18.40 4.16
C HIS A 93 -7.61 17.28 5.16
N ILE A 94 -8.13 16.05 4.95
CA ILE A 94 -7.94 14.91 5.83
C ILE A 94 -6.49 14.38 5.76
N LEU A 95 -5.81 14.61 4.63
CA LEU A 95 -4.43 14.13 4.42
C LEU A 95 -3.38 14.99 5.16
N GLU A 96 -3.75 16.10 5.77
CA GLU A 96 -2.82 16.93 6.52
C GLU A 96 -2.32 16.19 7.77
N PHE A 97 -0.99 16.16 7.94
CA PHE A 97 -0.34 15.41 9.03
C PHE A 97 -0.72 15.88 10.43
N ASP A 98 -0.97 17.16 10.61
CA ASP A 98 -1.42 17.74 11.88
C ASP A 98 -2.72 17.10 12.37
N LEU A 99 -3.62 16.77 11.44
CA LEU A 99 -4.87 16.09 11.74
C LEU A 99 -4.66 14.62 12.13
N LEU A 100 -3.80 13.95 11.40
CA LEU A 100 -3.54 12.53 11.57
C LEU A 100 -2.70 12.25 12.84
N ALA A 101 -1.79 13.17 13.18
CA ALA A 101 -0.95 13.08 14.38
C ALA A 101 -1.66 13.54 15.65
N GLU A 102 -2.47 14.63 15.61
CA GLU A 102 -3.14 15.22 16.76
C GLU A 102 -4.66 15.05 16.71
N SER A 103 -5.21 14.10 17.46
CA SER A 103 -6.67 13.82 17.53
C SER A 103 -7.52 15.02 18.00
N ARG A 104 -6.93 16.07 18.55
CA ARG A 104 -7.64 17.26 19.04
C ARG A 104 -8.08 18.19 17.91
N ARG A 105 -7.33 18.29 16.81
CA ARG A 105 -7.64 19.15 15.65
C ARG A 105 -8.69 18.54 14.71
N MET A 106 -8.95 17.25 14.80
CA MET A 106 -10.03 16.59 14.02
C MET A 106 -11.42 17.20 14.25
N LYS A 107 -11.63 18.00 15.32
CA LYS A 107 -12.93 18.64 15.59
C LYS A 107 -13.20 19.87 14.72
N ASP A 108 -12.16 20.50 14.16
CA ASP A 108 -12.32 21.74 13.38
C ASP A 108 -12.69 21.49 11.90
N PHE A 109 -12.56 20.24 11.44
CA PHE A 109 -12.85 19.81 10.05
C PHE A 109 -14.30 19.35 9.81
N ASP A 110 -15.17 19.48 10.80
CA ASP A 110 -16.59 19.11 10.70
C ASP A 110 -17.41 19.97 9.70
N LYS A 111 -16.77 20.88 8.96
CA LYS A 111 -17.47 21.88 8.14
C LYS A 111 -17.63 21.50 6.67
N LEU A 112 -16.79 20.62 6.14
CA LEU A 112 -16.91 20.19 4.74
C LEU A 112 -17.77 18.93 4.65
N LEU A 113 -18.83 19.02 3.86
CA LEU A 113 -19.65 17.86 3.54
C LEU A 113 -18.98 17.04 2.42
N PRO A 114 -19.14 15.70 2.44
CA PRO A 114 -18.70 14.85 1.35
C PRO A 114 -19.31 15.29 0.01
N ASP A 115 -18.50 15.26 -1.06
CA ASP A 115 -19.05 15.53 -2.40
C ASP A 115 -19.89 14.34 -2.87
N PRO A 116 -21.20 14.55 -3.15
CA PRO A 116 -22.08 13.45 -3.56
C PRO A 116 -21.65 12.79 -4.88
N THR A 117 -21.06 13.55 -5.80
CA THR A 117 -20.62 13.03 -7.11
C THR A 117 -19.43 12.10 -6.94
N THR A 118 -18.43 12.53 -6.17
CA THR A 118 -17.25 11.73 -5.83
C THR A 118 -17.66 10.46 -5.06
N ARG A 119 -18.62 10.58 -4.13
CA ARG A 119 -19.16 9.44 -3.40
C ARG A 119 -19.78 8.40 -4.32
N ILE A 120 -20.65 8.81 -5.25
CA ILE A 120 -21.31 7.90 -6.20
C ILE A 120 -20.27 7.20 -7.07
N ALA A 121 -19.27 7.92 -7.57
CA ALA A 121 -18.20 7.34 -8.37
C ALA A 121 -17.36 6.34 -7.57
N PHE A 122 -16.97 6.69 -6.34
CA PHE A 122 -16.26 5.83 -5.42
C PHE A 122 -17.01 4.52 -5.13
N GLU A 123 -18.30 4.63 -4.77
CA GLU A 123 -19.14 3.45 -4.47
C GLU A 123 -19.32 2.59 -5.73
N GLY A 124 -19.56 3.19 -6.90
CA GLY A 124 -19.69 2.48 -8.17
C GLY A 124 -18.46 1.65 -8.55
N GLU A 125 -17.28 2.21 -8.37
CA GLU A 125 -16.03 1.47 -8.62
C GLU A 125 -15.82 0.34 -7.61
N LEU A 126 -16.19 0.53 -6.34
CA LEU A 126 -16.13 -0.55 -5.35
C LEU A 126 -17.13 -1.67 -5.62
N GLU A 127 -18.35 -1.35 -6.06
CA GLU A 127 -19.36 -2.35 -6.45
C GLU A 127 -18.88 -3.17 -7.66
N LYS A 128 -18.27 -2.50 -8.64
CA LYS A 128 -17.68 -3.15 -9.82
C LYS A 128 -16.54 -4.10 -9.41
N ALA A 129 -15.62 -3.63 -8.56
CA ALA A 129 -14.52 -4.45 -8.05
C ALA A 129 -15.02 -5.68 -7.27
N ASP A 130 -16.03 -5.50 -6.41
CA ASP A 130 -16.66 -6.60 -5.65
C ASP A 130 -17.33 -7.63 -6.56
N GLY A 131 -18.06 -7.18 -7.59
CA GLY A 131 -18.70 -8.07 -8.55
C GLY A 131 -17.70 -8.92 -9.32
N LEU A 132 -16.60 -8.31 -9.79
CA LEU A 132 -15.52 -9.00 -10.49
C LEU A 132 -14.80 -9.98 -9.54
N ALA A 133 -14.41 -9.53 -8.35
CA ALA A 133 -13.74 -10.39 -7.38
C ALA A 133 -14.62 -11.57 -6.94
N ALA A 134 -15.91 -11.36 -6.71
CA ALA A 134 -16.86 -12.42 -6.36
C ALA A 134 -16.98 -13.48 -7.46
N LYS A 135 -17.05 -13.05 -8.73
CA LYS A 135 -17.08 -13.95 -9.89
C LYS A 135 -15.83 -14.83 -9.97
N ILE A 136 -14.65 -14.25 -9.76
CA ILE A 136 -13.38 -14.98 -9.75
C ILE A 136 -13.32 -15.95 -8.57
N LEU A 137 -13.65 -15.48 -7.36
CA LEU A 137 -13.57 -16.29 -6.13
C LEU A 137 -14.59 -17.44 -6.10
N ALA A 138 -15.69 -17.34 -6.85
CA ALA A 138 -16.62 -18.44 -7.04
C ALA A 138 -16.01 -19.59 -7.87
N GLN A 139 -15.03 -19.31 -8.73
CA GLN A 139 -14.33 -20.30 -9.55
C GLN A 139 -13.03 -20.75 -8.89
N SER A 140 -12.32 -19.82 -8.23
CA SER A 140 -11.04 -20.05 -7.55
C SER A 140 -11.03 -19.30 -6.22
N ALA A 141 -11.41 -20.00 -5.15
CA ALA A 141 -11.52 -19.39 -3.80
C ALA A 141 -10.17 -18.88 -3.22
N GLU A 142 -9.05 -19.22 -3.86
CA GLU A 142 -7.69 -18.85 -3.46
C GLU A 142 -7.03 -17.90 -4.46
N ASP A 143 -7.78 -17.32 -5.38
CA ASP A 143 -7.23 -16.33 -6.31
C ASP A 143 -6.70 -15.10 -5.55
N THR A 144 -5.39 -14.92 -5.60
CA THR A 144 -4.69 -13.90 -4.81
C THR A 144 -5.01 -12.48 -5.26
N ASN A 145 -5.27 -12.28 -6.55
CA ASN A 145 -5.63 -10.97 -7.12
C ASN A 145 -7.03 -10.54 -6.65
N ALA A 146 -8.00 -11.43 -6.72
CA ALA A 146 -9.36 -11.18 -6.26
C ALA A 146 -9.43 -11.02 -4.73
N LEU A 147 -8.68 -11.81 -3.96
CA LEU A 147 -8.56 -11.62 -2.51
C LEU A 147 -7.96 -10.24 -2.17
N PHE A 148 -6.92 -9.81 -2.88
CA PHE A 148 -6.31 -8.50 -2.66
C PHE A 148 -7.26 -7.35 -3.02
N ALA A 149 -8.00 -7.45 -4.12
CA ALA A 149 -9.01 -6.47 -4.47
C ALA A 149 -10.07 -6.32 -3.34
N ARG A 150 -10.50 -7.43 -2.72
CA ARG A 150 -11.42 -7.41 -1.57
C ARG A 150 -10.80 -6.77 -0.33
N ILE A 151 -9.51 -7.03 -0.06
CA ILE A 151 -8.78 -6.38 1.04
C ILE A 151 -8.79 -4.86 0.84
N LEU A 152 -8.48 -4.40 -0.37
CA LEU A 152 -8.48 -2.98 -0.70
C LEU A 152 -9.88 -2.37 -0.59
N ALA A 153 -10.90 -3.01 -1.17
CA ALA A 153 -12.27 -2.51 -1.15
C ALA A 153 -12.79 -2.33 0.30
N ASP A 154 -12.58 -3.32 1.17
CA ASP A 154 -12.94 -3.21 2.58
C ASP A 154 -12.11 -2.14 3.30
N GLY A 155 -10.82 -2.02 3.01
CA GLY A 155 -9.96 -0.98 3.56
C GLY A 155 -10.42 0.42 3.17
N LEU A 156 -10.78 0.64 1.90
CA LEU A 156 -11.27 1.93 1.40
C LEU A 156 -12.63 2.29 2.02
N ARG A 157 -13.59 1.34 2.12
CA ARG A 157 -14.86 1.55 2.82
C ARG A 157 -14.65 1.88 4.29
N GLY A 158 -13.75 1.16 4.95
CA GLY A 158 -13.39 1.42 6.34
C GLY A 158 -12.84 2.83 6.55
N ASN A 159 -11.97 3.29 5.67
CA ASN A 159 -11.43 4.64 5.69
C ASN A 159 -12.51 5.69 5.43
N TYR A 160 -13.37 5.50 4.42
CA TYR A 160 -14.48 6.40 4.14
C TYR A 160 -15.44 6.51 5.32
N ALA A 161 -15.88 5.36 5.86
CA ALA A 161 -16.76 5.32 7.03
C ALA A 161 -16.12 5.98 8.27
N ALA A 162 -14.82 5.77 8.51
CA ALA A 162 -14.13 6.33 9.69
C ALA A 162 -13.89 7.83 9.58
N LEU A 163 -13.38 8.30 8.44
CA LEU A 163 -12.80 9.64 8.30
C LEU A 163 -13.80 10.63 7.68
N VAL A 164 -14.64 10.18 6.74
CA VAL A 164 -15.62 11.03 6.05
C VAL A 164 -16.97 10.99 6.77
N GLU A 165 -17.53 9.80 6.97
CA GLU A 165 -18.88 9.65 7.57
C GLU A 165 -18.88 9.56 9.10
N LYS A 166 -17.73 9.34 9.73
CA LYS A 166 -17.55 9.20 11.18
C LYS A 166 -18.33 8.01 11.79
N ARG A 167 -18.62 7.01 10.97
CA ARG A 167 -19.34 5.77 11.31
C ARG A 167 -18.37 4.72 11.88
N LYS A 168 -17.91 4.96 13.10
CA LYS A 168 -16.80 4.21 13.73
C LYS A 168 -17.05 2.71 13.86
N LEU A 169 -18.28 2.28 14.16
CA LEU A 169 -18.60 0.85 14.31
C LEU A 169 -18.53 0.13 12.97
N GLU A 170 -19.02 0.75 11.92
CA GLU A 170 -18.95 0.20 10.58
C GLU A 170 -17.51 0.13 10.07
N ALA A 171 -16.74 1.19 10.28
CA ALA A 171 -15.32 1.20 9.99
C ALA A 171 -14.56 0.02 10.66
N LEU A 172 -14.92 -0.31 11.92
CA LEU A 172 -14.34 -1.46 12.62
C LEU A 172 -14.72 -2.80 11.97
N ASN A 173 -15.93 -2.92 11.43
CA ASN A 173 -16.36 -4.13 10.73
C ASN A 173 -15.56 -4.33 9.43
N PHE A 174 -15.37 -3.27 8.63
CA PHE A 174 -14.56 -3.29 7.43
C PHE A 174 -13.09 -3.58 7.75
N LEU A 175 -12.54 -2.96 8.79
CA LEU A 175 -11.18 -3.20 9.23
C LEU A 175 -10.94 -4.68 9.60
N LYS A 176 -11.87 -5.28 10.35
CA LYS A 176 -11.82 -6.70 10.70
C LYS A 176 -11.97 -7.61 9.47
N SER A 177 -12.86 -7.28 8.54
CA SER A 177 -13.05 -8.04 7.31
C SER A 177 -11.79 -8.01 6.45
N SER A 178 -11.26 -6.82 6.17
CA SER A 178 -10.01 -6.63 5.41
C SER A 178 -8.86 -7.44 6.01
N ARG A 179 -8.65 -7.38 7.34
CA ARG A 179 -7.64 -8.18 8.03
C ARG A 179 -7.86 -9.68 7.86
N THR A 180 -9.10 -10.16 8.00
CA THR A 180 -9.40 -11.60 7.89
C THR A 180 -9.09 -12.14 6.50
N ILE A 181 -9.39 -11.35 5.45
CA ILE A 181 -9.07 -11.72 4.07
C ILE A 181 -7.54 -11.65 3.86
N ALA A 182 -6.87 -10.65 4.44
CA ALA A 182 -5.42 -10.52 4.37
C ALA A 182 -4.69 -11.70 5.02
N GLU A 183 -5.14 -12.17 6.18
CA GLU A 183 -4.60 -13.38 6.81
C GLU A 183 -4.74 -14.62 5.92
N LYS A 184 -5.89 -14.76 5.24
CA LYS A 184 -6.11 -15.84 4.27
C LYS A 184 -5.13 -15.69 3.09
N LEU A 185 -4.99 -14.50 2.53
CA LEU A 185 -4.08 -14.25 1.40
C LEU A 185 -2.63 -14.55 1.76
N ILE A 186 -2.15 -14.11 2.93
CA ILE A 186 -0.79 -14.36 3.41
C ILE A 186 -0.55 -15.84 3.68
N ALA A 187 -1.57 -16.59 4.12
CA ALA A 187 -1.46 -18.04 4.28
C ALA A 187 -1.29 -18.78 2.94
N ILE A 188 -1.86 -18.25 1.85
CA ILE A 188 -1.70 -18.77 0.49
C ILE A 188 -0.36 -18.32 -0.10
N ASP A 189 -0.06 -17.03 -0.02
CA ASP A 189 1.16 -16.40 -0.54
C ASP A 189 1.78 -15.45 0.50
N PRO A 190 2.74 -15.94 1.31
CA PRO A 190 3.44 -15.10 2.29
C PRO A 190 4.26 -13.96 1.67
N ALA A 191 4.55 -14.00 0.37
CA ALA A 191 5.27 -12.95 -0.34
C ALA A 191 4.35 -11.83 -0.83
N TYR A 192 3.04 -11.93 -0.64
CA TYR A 192 2.09 -10.87 -0.98
C TYR A 192 2.15 -9.72 0.05
N HIS A 193 3.24 -8.94 0.00
CA HIS A 193 3.61 -7.98 1.06
C HIS A 193 2.61 -6.83 1.25
N ASP A 194 1.81 -6.49 0.24
CA ASP A 194 0.76 -5.46 0.38
C ASP A 194 -0.36 -5.88 1.33
N ALA A 195 -0.61 -7.19 1.47
CA ALA A 195 -1.65 -7.70 2.36
C ALA A 195 -1.33 -7.47 3.86
N TYR A 196 -0.06 -7.35 4.23
CA TYR A 196 0.35 -7.05 5.61
C TYR A 196 -0.14 -5.69 6.09
N LEU A 197 -0.43 -4.75 5.17
CA LEU A 197 -0.98 -3.44 5.52
C LEU A 197 -2.27 -3.54 6.34
N ALA A 198 -3.21 -4.38 5.93
CA ALA A 198 -4.49 -4.52 6.61
C ALA A 198 -4.34 -5.03 8.05
N ILE A 199 -3.45 -6.01 8.25
CA ILE A 199 -3.11 -6.53 9.58
C ILE A 199 -2.39 -5.45 10.41
N GLY A 200 -1.49 -4.71 9.77
CA GLY A 200 -0.74 -3.61 10.37
C GLY A 200 -1.67 -2.52 10.91
N ILE A 201 -2.61 -2.06 10.09
CA ILE A 201 -3.57 -1.01 10.45
C ILE A 201 -4.46 -1.45 11.62
N GLU A 202 -5.07 -2.64 11.58
CA GLU A 202 -5.93 -3.11 12.68
C GLU A 202 -5.15 -3.18 13.99
N ASN A 203 -4.00 -3.85 13.98
CA ASN A 203 -3.17 -4.00 15.17
C ASN A 203 -2.74 -2.65 15.75
N TYR A 204 -2.31 -1.72 14.90
CA TYR A 204 -1.87 -0.40 15.32
C TYR A 204 -3.02 0.44 15.88
N VAL A 205 -4.10 0.62 15.11
CA VAL A 205 -5.24 1.49 15.49
C VAL A 205 -5.93 0.99 16.75
N LEU A 206 -6.14 -0.33 16.88
CA LEU A 206 -6.76 -0.91 18.06
C LEU A 206 -5.76 -1.03 19.22
N GLY A 207 -4.48 -1.15 18.94
CA GLY A 207 -3.39 -1.12 19.92
C GLY A 207 -3.28 0.20 20.69
N LEU A 208 -3.71 1.31 20.07
CA LEU A 208 -3.74 2.64 20.69
C LEU A 208 -4.87 2.82 21.71
N ARG A 209 -5.82 1.88 21.82
CA ARG A 209 -6.95 1.95 22.76
C ARG A 209 -6.49 1.67 24.20
N SER A 210 -7.26 2.14 25.17
CA SER A 210 -7.01 1.85 26.59
C SER A 210 -7.02 0.34 26.87
N ALA A 211 -6.29 -0.10 27.90
CA ALA A 211 -6.17 -1.52 28.23
C ALA A 211 -7.52 -2.25 28.43
N PRO A 212 -8.54 -1.69 29.12
CA PRO A 212 -9.86 -2.30 29.20
C PRO A 212 -10.53 -2.45 27.85
N THR A 213 -10.45 -1.42 26.97
CA THR A 213 -11.02 -1.46 25.64
C THR A 213 -10.33 -2.51 24.77
N ARG A 214 -9.00 -2.61 24.83
CA ARG A 214 -8.26 -3.67 24.12
C ARG A 214 -8.68 -5.06 24.56
N TRP A 215 -8.87 -5.25 25.87
CA TRP A 215 -9.35 -6.54 26.39
C TRP A 215 -10.71 -6.91 25.82
N MET A 216 -11.68 -5.98 25.85
CA MET A 216 -12.99 -6.19 25.23
C MET A 216 -12.91 -6.51 23.74
N LEU A 217 -12.10 -5.77 22.99
CA LEU A 217 -11.93 -5.97 21.54
C LEU A 217 -11.35 -7.36 21.23
N ARG A 218 -10.41 -7.85 22.06
CA ARG A 218 -9.83 -9.20 21.91
C ARG A 218 -10.88 -10.31 22.07
N LEU A 219 -11.89 -10.13 22.92
CA LEU A 219 -13.01 -11.08 23.04
C LEU A 219 -13.81 -11.22 21.75
N THR A 220 -13.81 -10.22 20.87
CA THR A 220 -14.42 -10.26 19.55
C THR A 220 -13.50 -10.74 18.45
N GLY A 221 -12.30 -11.22 18.80
CA GLY A 221 -11.27 -11.69 17.84
C GLY A 221 -10.44 -10.59 17.20
N ALA A 222 -10.52 -9.33 17.68
CA ALA A 222 -9.71 -8.24 17.18
C ALA A 222 -8.24 -8.35 17.66
N GLN A 223 -7.31 -7.95 16.77
CA GLN A 223 -5.89 -7.87 17.11
C GLN A 223 -5.55 -6.44 17.58
N THR A 224 -4.83 -6.34 18.71
CA THR A 224 -4.63 -5.05 19.39
C THR A 224 -3.19 -4.87 19.89
N SER A 225 -2.21 -5.24 19.07
CA SER A 225 -0.79 -5.11 19.40
C SER A 225 -0.15 -4.01 18.56
N LYS A 226 0.14 -2.85 19.16
CA LYS A 226 0.78 -1.73 18.48
C LYS A 226 2.10 -2.14 17.81
N ASP A 227 2.96 -2.89 18.50
CA ASP A 227 4.27 -3.28 17.98
C ASP A 227 4.14 -4.23 16.77
N LYS A 228 3.19 -5.19 16.81
CA LYS A 228 2.87 -6.02 15.65
C LYS A 228 2.29 -5.19 14.51
N GLY A 229 1.51 -4.15 14.84
CA GLY A 229 0.99 -3.20 13.87
C GLY A 229 2.13 -2.53 13.11
N ILE A 230 3.09 -1.94 13.82
CA ILE A 230 4.26 -1.29 13.23
C ILE A 230 5.07 -2.29 12.40
N ALA A 231 5.39 -3.47 12.92
CA ALA A 231 6.16 -4.48 12.18
C ALA A 231 5.50 -4.89 10.85
N ASN A 232 4.16 -5.05 10.81
CA ASN A 232 3.46 -5.35 9.56
C ASN A 232 3.44 -4.16 8.58
N LEU A 233 3.33 -2.93 9.09
CA LEU A 233 3.48 -1.73 8.26
C LEU A 233 4.89 -1.62 7.66
N GLU A 234 5.93 -1.97 8.41
CA GLU A 234 7.32 -1.99 7.94
C GLU A 234 7.52 -3.01 6.82
N ILE A 235 6.92 -4.21 6.93
CA ILE A 235 6.96 -5.22 5.85
C ILE A 235 6.37 -4.64 4.55
N THR A 236 5.19 -4.01 4.63
CA THR A 236 4.57 -3.39 3.44
C THR A 236 5.38 -2.19 2.96
N ALA A 237 5.91 -1.34 3.85
CA ALA A 237 6.70 -0.17 3.49
C ALA A 237 7.98 -0.52 2.74
N GLU A 238 8.59 -1.66 3.06
CA GLU A 238 9.84 -2.14 2.45
C GLU A 238 9.61 -2.93 1.15
N LYS A 239 8.54 -3.76 1.12
CA LYS A 239 8.38 -4.81 0.10
C LYS A 239 7.04 -4.76 -0.66
N GLY A 240 6.12 -3.90 -0.26
CA GLY A 240 4.83 -3.75 -0.92
C GLY A 240 4.98 -3.23 -2.35
N ARG A 241 4.17 -3.74 -3.26
CA ARG A 241 4.17 -3.36 -4.67
C ARG A 241 3.39 -2.06 -4.91
N TYR A 242 2.20 -1.97 -4.35
CA TYR A 242 1.27 -0.85 -4.55
C TYR A 242 1.15 0.04 -3.33
N LEU A 243 1.22 -0.53 -2.13
CA LEU A 243 0.88 0.13 -0.88
C LEU A 243 2.10 0.56 -0.05
N ALA A 244 3.33 0.33 -0.53
CA ALA A 244 4.55 0.74 0.17
C ALA A 244 4.56 2.25 0.51
N PRO A 245 4.16 3.19 -0.37
CA PRO A 245 4.11 4.61 -0.02
C PRO A 245 3.08 4.91 1.06
N PHE A 246 1.91 4.26 1.03
CA PHE A 246 0.87 4.43 2.05
C PHE A 246 1.31 3.86 3.41
N ALA A 247 1.97 2.70 3.42
CA ALA A 247 2.54 2.14 4.64
C ALA A 247 3.61 3.06 5.25
N ARG A 248 4.47 3.67 4.42
CA ARG A 248 5.45 4.68 4.86
C ARG A 248 4.78 5.91 5.46
N LEU A 249 3.69 6.40 4.86
CA LEU A 249 2.90 7.49 5.42
C LEU A 249 2.34 7.13 6.80
N LEU A 250 1.78 5.94 6.96
CA LEU A 250 1.25 5.47 8.25
C LEU A 250 2.35 5.32 9.31
N LEU A 251 3.55 4.89 8.93
CA LEU A 251 4.71 4.83 9.82
C LEU A 251 5.15 6.22 10.26
N VAL A 252 5.16 7.22 9.37
CA VAL A 252 5.42 8.62 9.75
C VAL A 252 4.45 9.06 10.85
N ILE A 253 3.15 8.83 10.66
CA ILE A 253 2.12 9.18 11.66
C ILE A 253 2.36 8.41 12.98
N ALA A 254 2.72 7.14 12.90
CA ALA A 254 3.00 6.33 14.08
C ALA A 254 4.20 6.86 14.87
N TYR A 255 5.31 7.18 14.20
CA TYR A 255 6.51 7.72 14.82
C TYR A 255 6.31 9.13 15.37
N LEU A 256 5.57 10.00 14.67
CA LEU A 256 5.21 11.32 15.21
C LEU A 256 4.39 11.20 16.50
N ARG A 257 3.45 10.27 16.57
CA ARG A 257 2.67 10.00 17.79
C ARG A 257 3.51 9.45 18.94
N ASP A 258 4.59 8.75 18.61
CA ASP A 258 5.54 8.23 19.59
C ASP A 258 6.66 9.21 19.94
N HIS A 259 6.60 10.44 19.39
CA HIS A 259 7.63 11.48 19.53
C HIS A 259 9.00 11.09 18.95
N ASP A 260 9.05 10.08 18.07
CA ASP A 260 10.26 9.74 17.31
C ASP A 260 10.33 10.55 16.01
N THR A 261 10.65 11.83 16.17
CA THR A 261 10.78 12.77 15.06
C THR A 261 11.90 12.37 14.09
N ASN A 262 12.94 11.69 14.56
CA ASN A 262 14.06 11.29 13.69
C ASN A 262 13.66 10.19 12.72
N ALA A 263 12.96 9.15 13.18
CA ALA A 263 12.42 8.10 12.32
C ALA A 263 11.40 8.68 11.32
N ALA A 264 10.50 9.55 11.76
CA ALA A 264 9.54 10.24 10.89
C ALA A 264 10.24 11.06 9.80
N LYS A 265 11.24 11.88 10.15
CA LYS A 265 12.03 12.69 9.19
C LYS A 265 12.71 11.84 8.12
N LYS A 266 13.29 10.71 8.51
CA LYS A 266 13.96 9.80 7.57
C LYS A 266 12.99 9.34 6.49
N ILE A 267 11.82 8.83 6.89
CA ILE A 267 10.81 8.34 5.95
C ILE A 267 10.25 9.47 5.09
N LEU A 268 9.96 10.64 5.69
CA LEU A 268 9.47 11.81 4.95
C LEU A 268 10.47 12.29 3.90
N THR A 269 11.77 12.26 4.21
CA THR A 269 12.82 12.63 3.24
C THR A 269 12.77 11.72 2.01
N ASP A 270 12.57 10.42 2.22
CA ASP A 270 12.42 9.47 1.11
C ASP A 270 11.10 9.69 0.35
N LEU A 271 9.97 9.97 1.05
CA LEU A 271 8.69 10.26 0.42
C LEU A 271 8.74 11.54 -0.43
N VAL A 272 9.40 12.61 0.03
CA VAL A 272 9.59 13.85 -0.74
C VAL A 272 10.41 13.60 -2.01
N ARG A 273 11.46 12.79 -1.90
CA ARG A 273 12.29 12.42 -3.07
C ARG A 273 11.48 11.60 -4.09
N ASP A 274 10.72 10.61 -3.62
CA ASP A 274 10.01 9.65 -4.46
C ASP A 274 8.71 10.26 -5.06
N PHE A 275 8.10 11.23 -4.34
CA PHE A 275 6.84 11.89 -4.71
C PHE A 275 6.96 13.42 -4.67
N PRO A 276 7.76 14.02 -5.59
CA PRO A 276 8.10 15.44 -5.51
C PRO A 276 6.93 16.40 -5.76
N ARG A 277 5.80 15.92 -6.31
CA ARG A 277 4.60 16.72 -6.53
C ARG A 277 3.63 16.71 -5.35
N ASN A 278 3.84 15.80 -4.39
CA ASN A 278 3.05 15.77 -3.16
C ASN A 278 3.55 16.84 -2.19
N HIS A 279 2.92 17.99 -2.22
CA HIS A 279 3.28 19.13 -1.38
C HIS A 279 3.11 18.85 0.13
N LEU A 280 2.21 17.95 0.52
CA LEU A 280 1.96 17.63 1.94
C LEU A 280 3.20 17.02 2.60
N TYR A 281 3.94 16.17 1.88
CA TYR A 281 5.19 15.61 2.41
C TYR A 281 6.26 16.68 2.62
N GLN A 282 6.33 17.67 1.70
CA GLN A 282 7.30 18.77 1.79
C GLN A 282 6.97 19.67 2.98
N VAL A 283 5.71 20.09 3.11
CA VAL A 283 5.23 20.94 4.22
C VAL A 283 5.53 20.29 5.56
N GLU A 284 5.21 19.00 5.70
CA GLU A 284 5.46 18.28 6.96
C GLU A 284 6.95 18.13 7.27
N LEU A 285 7.77 17.83 6.26
CA LEU A 285 9.22 17.74 6.45
C LEU A 285 9.84 19.07 6.89
N GLU A 286 9.38 20.19 6.33
CA GLU A 286 9.81 21.54 6.72
C GLU A 286 9.36 21.84 8.17
N ARG A 287 8.13 21.53 8.52
CA ARG A 287 7.61 21.70 9.90
C ARG A 287 8.45 20.94 10.93
N LEU A 288 8.91 19.74 10.58
CA LEU A 288 9.74 18.97 11.50
C LEU A 288 11.20 19.46 11.58
N ARG A 289 11.65 20.28 10.63
CA ARG A 289 13.00 20.88 10.63
C ARG A 289 13.08 22.15 11.46
N SER A 290 11.94 22.88 11.58
CA SER A 290 11.80 24.10 12.40
C SER A 290 11.76 23.76 13.90
#